data_5c5e2ed4c6e34e8c3658551319ddd717
#
_entry.id   5c5e2ed4c6e34e8c3658551319ddd717
#
_cell.length_a   1.000
_cell.length_b   1.000
_cell.length_c   1.000
_cell.angle_alpha   90.00
_cell.angle_beta   90.00
_cell.angle_gamma   90.00
#
_symmetry.space_group_name_H-M   'P 1'
#
loop_
_entity.id
_entity.type
_entity.pdbx_description
1 polymer ?
#
loop_
_entity_poly.entity_id
_entity_poly.type
_entity_poly.pdbx_seq_one_letter_code
_entity_poly.pdbx_strand_id
1 'polypeptide(L)'
;MKRHHTATLASILVSAAATAGLLAGAAPAQADPKTDQFVNDLSSIGLAGIDPGTAASLGQQVCPMLAQPGQDIADVAAKVADEVGRPLGPATMFTGLAIQIFCPGAVASLANGQSPIPLPGSPALNLFGN
;
A
#
# COMPACT_ATOMS: atom_id res chain seq x y z
N MET A 1 77.70 5.67 -11.29
CA MET A 1 76.59 4.75 -11.57
C MET A 1 75.40 5.21 -10.78
N LYS A 2 74.51 5.93 -11.44
CA LYS A 2 73.32 6.49 -10.80
C LYS A 2 72.09 5.64 -11.25
N ARG A 3 71.44 4.98 -10.33
CA ARG A 3 70.21 4.28 -10.57
C ARG A 3 69.10 5.19 -10.11
N HIS A 4 68.34 5.63 -11.06
CA HIS A 4 67.11 6.41 -10.83
C HIS A 4 65.98 5.44 -10.53
N HIS A 5 65.49 5.48 -9.32
CA HIS A 5 64.25 4.84 -8.94
C HIS A 5 63.12 5.79 -9.26
N THR A 6 62.53 5.61 -10.38
CA THR A 6 61.24 6.23 -10.69
C THR A 6 60.15 5.49 -9.91
N ALA A 7 59.77 6.09 -8.82
CA ALA A 7 58.58 5.64 -8.08
C ALA A 7 57.34 5.99 -8.88
N THR A 8 56.69 4.98 -9.37
CA THR A 8 55.38 5.07 -10.00
C THR A 8 54.33 5.31 -8.94
N LEU A 9 53.94 6.57 -8.78
CA LEU A 9 52.75 6.97 -8.06
C LEU A 9 51.57 6.94 -9.04
N ALA A 10 51.00 5.79 -9.23
CA ALA A 10 49.80 5.66 -10.00
C ALA A 10 48.98 4.51 -9.41
N SER A 11 48.26 4.73 -8.37
CA SER A 11 47.20 3.81 -7.95
C SER A 11 46.42 4.33 -6.74
N ILE A 12 45.88 5.53 -6.77
CA ILE A 12 44.84 5.92 -5.82
C ILE A 12 43.87 6.87 -6.54
N LEU A 13 43.05 6.35 -7.42
CA LEU A 13 41.94 7.12 -7.98
C LEU A 13 40.78 6.21 -8.44
N VAL A 14 40.54 5.10 -7.80
CA VAL A 14 39.39 4.23 -8.19
C VAL A 14 38.39 3.99 -7.05
N SER A 15 38.61 4.57 -5.89
CA SER A 15 37.76 4.26 -4.75
C SER A 15 36.68 5.30 -4.44
N ALA A 16 36.57 6.37 -5.18
CA ALA A 16 35.59 7.44 -4.89
C ALA A 16 34.29 7.36 -5.71
N ALA A 17 34.21 6.50 -6.68
CA ALA A 17 33.03 6.42 -7.56
C ALA A 17 31.96 5.39 -7.10
N ALA A 18 32.30 4.52 -6.16
CA ALA A 18 31.38 3.46 -5.74
C ALA A 18 30.44 3.87 -4.60
N THR A 19 30.72 4.94 -3.90
CA THR A 19 29.88 5.41 -2.77
C THR A 19 28.79 6.41 -3.18
N ALA A 20 28.92 7.03 -4.33
CA ALA A 20 27.88 7.95 -4.83
C ALA A 20 26.65 7.21 -5.40
N GLY A 21 26.78 5.96 -5.79
CA GLY A 21 25.68 5.15 -6.32
C GLY A 21 24.71 4.61 -5.25
N LEU A 22 25.16 4.49 -4.01
CA LEU A 22 24.33 3.98 -2.91
C LEU A 22 23.47 5.07 -2.25
N LEU A 23 23.81 6.33 -2.41
CA LEU A 23 23.02 7.45 -1.91
C LEU A 23 21.91 7.85 -2.88
N ALA A 24 21.99 7.47 -4.15
CA ALA A 24 20.92 7.68 -5.13
C ALA A 24 19.78 6.67 -5.01
N GLY A 25 19.97 5.58 -4.24
CA GLY A 25 18.93 4.60 -3.95
C GLY A 25 18.03 4.97 -2.75
N ALA A 26 18.40 5.98 -1.98
CA ALA A 26 17.55 6.59 -0.99
C ALA A 26 16.83 7.80 -1.64
N ALA A 27 16.07 7.54 -2.71
CA ALA A 27 15.02 8.48 -3.06
C ALA A 27 14.15 8.60 -1.80
N PRO A 28 13.86 9.80 -1.29
CA PRO A 28 12.85 9.94 -0.25
C PRO A 28 11.62 9.19 -0.77
N ALA A 29 11.11 8.26 0.03
CA ALA A 29 9.85 7.61 -0.28
C ALA A 29 8.88 8.77 -0.52
N GLN A 30 8.57 9.05 -1.78
CA GLN A 30 7.59 10.06 -2.11
C GLN A 30 6.30 9.50 -1.55
N ALA A 31 5.76 10.18 -0.55
CA ALA A 31 4.47 9.84 -0.01
C ALA A 31 3.51 9.79 -1.19
N ASP A 32 2.94 8.63 -1.45
CA ASP A 32 1.94 8.46 -2.50
C ASP A 32 0.77 9.39 -2.15
N PRO A 33 0.35 10.29 -3.04
CA PRO A 33 -0.76 11.21 -2.78
C PRO A 33 -2.02 10.51 -2.27
N LYS A 34 -2.26 9.28 -2.68
CA LYS A 34 -3.36 8.45 -2.17
C LYS A 34 -3.16 8.05 -0.71
N THR A 35 -1.94 7.76 -0.33
CA THR A 35 -1.58 7.45 1.05
C THR A 35 -1.77 8.66 1.95
N ASP A 36 -1.33 9.84 1.53
CA ASP A 36 -1.53 11.07 2.29
C ASP A 36 -3.01 11.41 2.42
N GLN A 37 -3.78 11.29 1.34
CA GLN A 37 -5.23 11.46 1.36
C GLN A 37 -5.87 10.49 2.35
N PHE A 38 -5.53 9.22 2.28
CA PHE A 38 -6.07 8.18 3.16
C PHE A 38 -5.84 8.50 4.65
N VAL A 39 -4.62 8.85 5.02
CA VAL A 39 -4.25 9.20 6.39
C VAL A 39 -4.99 10.46 6.87
N ASN A 40 -5.12 11.47 6.03
CA ASN A 40 -5.89 12.68 6.33
C ASN A 40 -7.38 12.38 6.54
N ASP A 41 -7.97 11.56 5.66
CA ASP A 41 -9.38 11.17 5.73
C ASP A 41 -9.65 10.32 6.97
N LEU A 42 -8.73 9.41 7.36
CA LEU A 42 -8.82 8.67 8.63
C LEU A 42 -8.86 9.61 9.84
N SER A 43 -8.05 10.65 9.82
CA SER A 43 -8.03 11.64 10.88
C SER A 43 -9.35 12.38 10.99
N SER A 44 -9.96 12.72 9.87
CA SER A 44 -11.24 13.46 9.80
C SER A 44 -12.44 12.65 10.31
N ILE A 45 -12.39 11.32 10.19
CA ILE A 45 -13.46 10.41 10.70
C ILE A 45 -13.18 9.87 12.11
N GLY A 46 -12.20 10.45 12.82
CA GLY A 46 -11.90 10.12 14.22
C GLY A 46 -11.00 8.89 14.40
N LEU A 47 -10.30 8.46 13.36
CA LEU A 47 -9.35 7.34 13.39
C LEU A 47 -7.87 7.80 13.47
N ALA A 48 -7.64 9.03 13.94
CA ALA A 48 -6.31 9.63 14.05
C ALA A 48 -5.34 8.91 15.01
N GLY A 49 -5.82 7.98 15.83
CA GLY A 49 -4.99 7.26 16.80
C GLY A 49 -4.28 6.02 16.24
N ILE A 50 -4.35 5.78 14.93
CA ILE A 50 -3.61 4.70 14.26
C ILE A 50 -2.32 5.30 13.71
N ASP A 51 -1.20 4.62 13.90
CA ASP A 51 0.07 5.05 13.33
C ASP A 51 -0.06 5.22 11.81
N PRO A 52 0.34 6.38 11.23
CA PRO A 52 0.14 6.66 9.81
C PRO A 52 0.80 5.65 8.87
N GLY A 53 1.98 5.14 9.23
CA GLY A 53 2.68 4.12 8.43
C GLY A 53 1.95 2.79 8.45
N THR A 54 1.46 2.38 9.62
CA THR A 54 0.65 1.17 9.80
C THR A 54 -0.68 1.31 9.05
N ALA A 55 -1.36 2.45 9.17
CA ALA A 55 -2.60 2.72 8.46
C ALA A 55 -2.44 2.65 6.95
N ALA A 56 -1.39 3.28 6.41
CA ALA A 56 -1.09 3.27 4.98
C ALA A 56 -0.79 1.85 4.45
N SER A 57 0.07 1.12 5.15
CA SER A 57 0.42 -0.25 4.80
C SER A 57 -0.80 -1.17 4.80
N LEU A 58 -1.62 -1.08 5.85
CA LEU A 58 -2.82 -1.90 5.99
C LEU A 58 -3.88 -1.51 4.97
N GLY A 59 -4.08 -0.21 4.71
CA GLY A 59 -5.01 0.28 3.68
C GLY A 59 -4.69 -0.27 2.30
N GLN A 60 -3.42 -0.31 1.93
CA GLN A 60 -2.97 -0.89 0.65
C GLN A 60 -3.19 -2.41 0.58
N GLN A 61 -3.17 -3.11 1.71
CA GLN A 61 -3.40 -4.55 1.78
C GLN A 61 -4.88 -4.94 1.66
N VAL A 62 -5.80 -4.02 1.86
CA VAL A 62 -7.25 -4.30 1.78
C VAL A 62 -7.64 -4.88 0.42
N CYS A 63 -7.13 -4.33 -0.69
CA CYS A 63 -7.45 -4.84 -2.03
C CYS A 63 -7.01 -6.29 -2.26
N PRO A 64 -5.74 -6.67 -1.99
CA PRO A 64 -5.32 -8.05 -2.11
C PRO A 64 -6.03 -8.98 -1.12
N MET A 65 -6.42 -8.51 0.07
CA MET A 65 -7.24 -9.32 0.99
C MET A 65 -8.62 -9.62 0.40
N LEU A 66 -9.29 -8.62 -0.17
CA LEU A 66 -10.59 -8.80 -0.83
C LEU A 66 -10.52 -9.69 -2.08
N ALA A 67 -9.37 -9.76 -2.74
CA ALA A 67 -9.16 -10.62 -3.91
C ALA A 67 -8.98 -12.10 -3.55
N GLN A 68 -8.81 -12.44 -2.28
CA GLN A 68 -8.66 -13.82 -1.85
C GLN A 68 -10.00 -14.56 -1.93
N PRO A 69 -10.01 -15.81 -2.41
CA PRO A 69 -11.24 -16.59 -2.47
C PRO A 69 -11.89 -16.75 -1.09
N GLY A 70 -13.21 -16.54 -1.02
CA GLY A 70 -13.98 -16.71 0.21
C GLY A 70 -13.86 -15.57 1.23
N GLN A 71 -13.13 -14.50 0.89
CA GLN A 71 -13.08 -13.30 1.73
C GLN A 71 -14.17 -12.31 1.30
N ASP A 72 -14.84 -11.72 2.26
CA ASP A 72 -15.75 -10.61 2.06
C ASP A 72 -15.29 -9.36 2.81
N ILE A 73 -16.02 -8.26 2.66
CA ILE A 73 -15.70 -6.99 3.32
C ILE A 73 -15.72 -7.14 4.85
N ALA A 74 -16.63 -7.97 5.38
CA ALA A 74 -16.72 -8.18 6.82
C ALA A 74 -15.51 -8.95 7.37
N ASP A 75 -15.04 -9.95 6.64
CA ASP A 75 -13.83 -10.70 6.99
C ASP A 75 -12.59 -9.80 6.98
N VAL A 76 -12.46 -8.97 5.94
CA VAL A 76 -11.35 -8.01 5.86
C VAL A 76 -11.44 -6.98 6.98
N ALA A 77 -12.63 -6.46 7.29
CA ALA A 77 -12.82 -5.53 8.41
C ALA A 77 -12.48 -6.17 9.77
N ALA A 78 -12.78 -7.45 9.95
CA ALA A 78 -12.40 -8.18 11.17
C ALA A 78 -10.87 -8.29 11.29
N LYS A 79 -10.17 -8.63 10.22
CA LYS A 79 -8.69 -8.65 10.19
C LYS A 79 -8.10 -7.27 10.49
N VAL A 80 -8.66 -6.23 9.88
CA VAL A 80 -8.26 -4.84 10.16
C VAL A 80 -8.48 -4.50 11.63
N ALA A 81 -9.60 -4.90 12.23
CA ALA A 81 -9.88 -4.69 13.64
C ALA A 81 -8.81 -5.29 14.55
N ASP A 82 -8.39 -6.52 14.25
CA ASP A 82 -7.33 -7.20 15.00
C ASP A 82 -5.97 -6.49 14.85
N GLU A 83 -5.61 -6.10 13.62
CA GLU A 83 -4.33 -5.45 13.33
C GLU A 83 -4.21 -4.04 13.97
N VAL A 84 -5.28 -3.27 13.96
CA VAL A 84 -5.26 -1.92 14.52
C VAL A 84 -5.69 -1.87 16.00
N GLY A 85 -6.09 -3.00 16.58
CA GLY A 85 -6.57 -3.07 17.97
C GLY A 85 -7.80 -2.20 18.22
N ARG A 86 -8.72 -2.11 17.27
CA ARG A 86 -9.93 -1.30 17.33
C ARG A 86 -11.19 -2.14 17.20
N PRO A 87 -12.32 -1.68 17.76
CA PRO A 87 -13.61 -2.34 17.56
C PRO A 87 -14.00 -2.43 16.07
N LEU A 88 -14.87 -3.38 15.75
CA LEU A 88 -15.26 -3.68 14.37
C LEU A 88 -15.89 -2.47 13.64
N GLY A 89 -16.63 -1.61 14.33
CA GLY A 89 -17.23 -0.41 13.73
C GLY A 89 -16.18 0.51 13.09
N PRO A 90 -15.20 1.03 13.87
CA PRO A 90 -14.08 1.78 13.30
C PRO A 90 -13.30 1.04 12.22
N ALA A 91 -13.07 -0.27 12.38
CA ALA A 91 -12.38 -1.08 11.37
C ALA A 91 -13.17 -1.19 10.06
N THR A 92 -14.48 -1.25 10.12
CA THR A 92 -15.36 -1.24 8.93
C THR A 92 -15.25 0.09 8.19
N MET A 93 -15.22 1.22 8.93
CA MET A 93 -15.03 2.55 8.33
C MET A 93 -13.65 2.67 7.67
N PHE A 94 -12.62 2.19 8.33
CA PHE A 94 -11.25 2.11 7.78
C PHE A 94 -11.24 1.29 6.48
N THR A 95 -11.81 0.10 6.50
CA THR A 95 -11.85 -0.81 5.35
C THR A 95 -12.61 -0.17 4.18
N GLY A 96 -13.75 0.46 4.44
CA GLY A 96 -14.55 1.17 3.44
C GLY A 96 -13.77 2.31 2.78
N LEU A 97 -13.07 3.12 3.57
CA LEU A 97 -12.23 4.20 3.08
C LEU A 97 -11.03 3.66 2.26
N ALA A 98 -10.39 2.61 2.73
CA ALA A 98 -9.30 1.96 2.00
C ALA A 98 -9.75 1.44 0.63
N ILE A 99 -10.94 0.84 0.55
CA ILE A 99 -11.51 0.39 -0.72
C ILE A 99 -11.71 1.56 -1.67
N GLN A 100 -12.27 2.66 -1.20
CA GLN A 100 -12.51 3.84 -2.05
C GLN A 100 -11.23 4.44 -2.63
N ILE A 101 -10.15 4.46 -1.86
CA ILE A 101 -8.90 5.12 -2.26
C ILE A 101 -7.97 4.17 -3.01
N PHE A 102 -7.81 2.95 -2.54
CA PHE A 102 -6.81 2.01 -3.07
C PHE A 102 -7.38 0.97 -4.04
N CYS A 103 -8.70 0.73 -4.04
CA CYS A 103 -9.34 -0.30 -4.85
C CYS A 103 -10.29 0.27 -5.93
N PRO A 104 -9.83 1.09 -6.88
CA PRO A 104 -10.70 1.72 -7.87
C PRO A 104 -11.46 0.70 -8.72
N GLY A 105 -10.88 -0.47 -8.99
CA GLY A 105 -11.56 -1.55 -9.70
C GLY A 105 -12.76 -2.11 -8.94
N ALA A 106 -12.66 -2.27 -7.62
CA ALA A 106 -13.75 -2.72 -6.79
C ALA A 106 -14.89 -1.67 -6.75
N VAL A 107 -14.53 -0.39 -6.64
CA VAL A 107 -15.50 0.71 -6.68
C VAL A 107 -16.25 0.76 -8.02
N ALA A 108 -15.51 0.62 -9.14
CA ALA A 108 -16.12 0.59 -10.47
C ALA A 108 -17.06 -0.61 -10.65
N SER A 109 -16.70 -1.78 -10.14
CA SER A 109 -17.55 -2.96 -10.17
C SER A 109 -18.85 -2.76 -9.40
N LEU A 110 -18.76 -2.16 -8.20
CA LEU A 110 -19.94 -1.82 -7.40
C LEU A 110 -20.86 -0.81 -8.12
N ALA A 111 -20.27 0.21 -8.73
CA ALA A 111 -21.01 1.23 -9.50
C ALA A 111 -21.75 0.62 -10.70
N ASN A 112 -21.21 -0.46 -11.28
CA ASN A 112 -21.83 -1.20 -12.38
C ASN A 112 -22.77 -2.31 -11.91
N GLY A 113 -23.08 -2.39 -10.61
CA GLY A 113 -23.93 -3.43 -10.04
C GLY A 113 -23.29 -4.81 -10.01
N GLN A 114 -21.96 -4.88 -10.20
CA GLN A 114 -21.20 -6.11 -10.12
C GLN A 114 -20.66 -6.26 -8.70
N SER A 115 -20.80 -7.45 -8.13
CA SER A 115 -20.12 -7.76 -6.88
C SER A 115 -18.60 -7.85 -7.15
N PRO A 116 -17.74 -7.08 -6.46
CA PRO A 116 -16.30 -7.16 -6.64
C PRO A 116 -15.72 -8.49 -6.16
N ILE A 117 -16.54 -9.31 -5.52
CA ILE A 117 -16.19 -10.61 -4.98
C ILE A 117 -16.80 -11.68 -5.89
N PRO A 118 -16.00 -12.52 -6.55
CA PRO A 118 -16.54 -13.70 -7.20
C PRO A 118 -17.08 -14.63 -6.12
N LEU A 119 -18.39 -14.60 -5.91
CA LEU A 119 -19.06 -15.61 -5.10
C LEU A 119 -19.05 -16.91 -5.91
N PRO A 120 -18.35 -17.96 -5.46
CA PRO A 120 -18.42 -19.24 -6.15
C PRO A 120 -19.87 -19.75 -6.12
N GLY A 121 -20.52 -19.78 -7.29
CA GLY A 121 -21.87 -20.31 -7.44
C GLY A 121 -23.01 -19.31 -7.46
N SER A 122 -22.75 -18.01 -7.40
CA SER A 122 -23.80 -17.02 -7.68
C SER A 122 -23.92 -16.85 -9.19
N PRO A 123 -25.04 -17.28 -9.81
CA PRO A 123 -25.39 -16.77 -11.12
C PRO A 123 -25.49 -15.26 -10.97
N ALA A 124 -24.88 -14.52 -11.89
CA ALA A 124 -25.06 -13.08 -11.96
C ALA A 124 -26.58 -12.83 -11.89
N LEU A 125 -27.02 -12.31 -10.74
CA LEU A 125 -28.39 -11.89 -10.62
C LEU A 125 -28.55 -10.68 -11.53
N ASN A 126 -28.95 -10.92 -12.76
CA ASN A 126 -29.57 -9.95 -13.64
C ASN A 126 -30.87 -9.49 -12.97
N LEU A 127 -30.77 -8.78 -11.87
CA LEU A 127 -31.89 -8.28 -11.10
C LEU A 127 -32.54 -7.06 -11.76
N PHE A 128 -31.96 -6.57 -12.85
CA PHE A 128 -32.52 -5.48 -13.67
C PHE A 128 -32.38 -5.80 -15.16
N GLY A 129 -32.62 -7.06 -15.51
CA GLY A 129 -32.84 -7.47 -16.89
C GLY A 129 -34.28 -7.22 -17.25
N ASN A 130 -34.49 -6.11 -17.84
CA ASN A 130 -35.51 -5.69 -18.78
C ASN A 130 -36.28 -4.49 -18.34
#